data_d89d8726cb1631e8224c14a09a8780da
#
_entry.id   d89d8726cb1631e8224c14a09a8780da
#
_cell.length_a   1.000
_cell.length_b   1.000
_cell.length_c   1.000
_cell.angle_alpha   90.00
_cell.angle_beta   90.00
_cell.angle_gamma   90.00
#
_symmetry.space_group_name_H-M   'P 1'
#
loop_
_entity.id
_entity.type
_entity.pdbx_description
1 polymer ?
#
loop_
_entity_poly.entity_id
_entity_poly.type
_entity_poly.pdbx_seq_one_letter_code
_entity_poly.pdbx_strand_id
1 'polypeptide(L)'
;MSLLNHASPEVKAPQTLALEVKNLNFFYGKFQGLKDISLGIAEKKVTAFIGPSGCGKSTLLRTFNRMYSLYPGQRAEGEINFYGQNILSPKQDLNLLRSRIGMVFQKPTPFPMSIYDNIAFGVRLYEKLSASEMDDRVEWSLRKAAIWDEVKDKLTQSGLSLSGGQQQRLCIARSVAIKPSVLLLDEPTSALDP
;
A
#
# COMPACT_ATOMS: atom_id res chain seq x y z
N MET A 1 4.57 -55.72 7.36
CA MET A 1 4.72 -55.08 6.02
C MET A 1 4.15 -53.68 6.14
N SER A 2 5.00 -52.69 6.38
CA SER A 2 4.60 -51.31 6.58
C SER A 2 4.90 -50.54 5.29
N LEU A 3 3.87 -50.08 4.61
CA LEU A 3 3.99 -49.24 3.42
C LEU A 3 4.23 -47.80 3.86
N LEU A 4 5.49 -47.39 3.82
CA LEU A 4 5.88 -45.97 3.95
C LEU A 4 5.48 -45.24 2.67
N ASN A 5 4.40 -44.44 2.75
CA ASN A 5 4.04 -43.47 1.73
C ASN A 5 5.06 -42.33 1.76
N HIS A 6 6.03 -42.35 0.87
CA HIS A 6 6.86 -41.20 0.57
C HIS A 6 6.05 -40.23 -0.27
N ALA A 7 5.44 -39.25 0.38
CA ALA A 7 4.94 -38.07 -0.32
C ALA A 7 6.15 -37.33 -0.92
N SER A 8 6.23 -37.31 -2.24
CA SER A 8 7.22 -36.50 -2.97
C SER A 8 7.03 -35.03 -2.60
N PRO A 9 8.08 -34.25 -2.38
CA PRO A 9 7.95 -32.82 -2.13
C PRO A 9 7.32 -32.15 -3.35
N GLU A 10 6.16 -31.53 -3.18
CA GLU A 10 5.57 -30.67 -4.20
C GLU A 10 6.60 -29.60 -4.59
N VAL A 11 7.08 -29.66 -5.82
CA VAL A 11 7.89 -28.60 -6.43
C VAL A 11 6.93 -27.42 -6.65
N LYS A 12 6.89 -26.49 -5.68
CA LYS A 12 6.13 -25.24 -5.84
C LYS A 12 6.70 -24.51 -7.04
N ALA A 13 5.85 -24.20 -8.02
CA ALA A 13 6.21 -23.37 -9.15
C ALA A 13 6.88 -22.07 -8.68
N PRO A 14 7.88 -21.53 -9.40
CA PRO A 14 8.56 -20.31 -9.01
C PRO A 14 7.53 -19.18 -8.83
N GLN A 15 7.44 -18.63 -7.62
CA GLN A 15 6.51 -17.54 -7.34
C GLN A 15 7.03 -16.26 -7.98
N THR A 16 6.20 -15.60 -8.78
CA THR A 16 6.50 -14.26 -9.28
C THR A 16 6.53 -13.29 -8.11
N LEU A 17 7.63 -12.55 -7.98
CA LEU A 17 7.78 -11.52 -6.96
C LEU A 17 7.26 -10.18 -7.48
N ALA A 18 6.40 -9.52 -6.73
CA ALA A 18 6.02 -8.14 -6.97
C ALA A 18 7.10 -7.18 -6.48
N LEU A 19 7.70 -7.47 -5.32
CA LEU A 19 8.84 -6.73 -4.78
C LEU A 19 9.94 -7.71 -4.35
N GLU A 20 11.18 -7.38 -4.71
CA GLU A 20 12.39 -8.06 -4.26
C GLU A 20 13.34 -7.04 -3.64
N VAL A 21 13.75 -7.28 -2.41
CA VAL A 21 14.66 -6.41 -1.65
C VAL A 21 15.98 -7.12 -1.46
N LYS A 22 17.10 -6.44 -1.74
CA LYS A 22 18.46 -6.98 -1.60
C LYS A 22 19.34 -6.00 -0.84
N ASN A 23 19.88 -6.47 0.28
CA ASN A 23 20.85 -5.76 1.12
C ASN A 23 20.43 -4.31 1.44
N LEU A 24 19.12 -4.10 1.70
CA LEU A 24 18.57 -2.78 1.96
C LEU A 24 19.06 -2.26 3.31
N ASN A 25 19.69 -1.10 3.27
CA ASN A 25 20.03 -0.28 4.43
C ASN A 25 19.24 1.02 4.37
N PHE A 26 18.75 1.48 5.51
CA PHE A 26 18.01 2.73 5.59
C PHE A 26 18.53 3.63 6.70
N PHE A 27 18.61 4.93 6.44
CA PHE A 27 19.20 5.89 7.36
C PHE A 27 18.29 7.11 7.56
N TYR A 28 18.20 7.53 8.82
CA TYR A 28 17.69 8.83 9.26
C TYR A 28 18.89 9.71 9.61
N GLY A 29 19.36 10.55 8.66
CA GLY A 29 20.63 11.25 8.83
C GLY A 29 21.79 10.29 9.06
N LYS A 30 22.37 10.30 10.27
CA LYS A 30 23.46 9.40 10.68
C LYS A 30 22.97 8.10 11.33
N PHE A 31 21.72 8.03 11.76
CA PHE A 31 21.16 6.84 12.42
C PHE A 31 20.71 5.82 11.40
N GLN A 32 21.18 4.58 11.52
CA GLN A 32 20.76 3.48 10.68
C GLN A 32 19.51 2.83 11.25
N GLY A 33 18.38 2.96 10.54
CA GLY A 33 17.10 2.41 10.95
C GLY A 33 16.80 1.00 10.42
N LEU A 34 17.35 0.64 9.25
CA LEU A 34 17.31 -0.75 8.73
C LEU A 34 18.72 -1.17 8.33
N LYS A 35 19.04 -2.45 8.58
CA LYS A 35 20.36 -3.00 8.30
C LYS A 35 20.22 -4.31 7.53
N ASP A 36 20.79 -4.34 6.33
CA ASP A 36 20.97 -5.53 5.48
C ASP A 36 19.68 -6.36 5.31
N ILE A 37 18.58 -5.70 4.97
CA ILE A 37 17.30 -6.37 4.79
C ILE A 37 17.23 -6.97 3.38
N SER A 38 16.99 -8.29 3.31
CA SER A 38 16.77 -9.00 2.05
C SER A 38 15.51 -9.87 2.19
N LEU A 39 14.53 -9.68 1.28
CA LEU A 39 13.27 -10.42 1.27
C LEU A 39 12.57 -10.33 -0.08
N GLY A 40 11.64 -11.26 -0.33
CA GLY A 40 10.75 -11.26 -1.49
C GLY A 40 9.29 -11.16 -1.08
N ILE A 41 8.51 -10.36 -1.79
CA ILE A 41 7.06 -10.24 -1.65
C ILE A 41 6.40 -10.80 -2.89
N ALA A 42 5.68 -11.90 -2.73
CA ALA A 42 5.02 -12.59 -3.83
C ALA A 42 3.83 -11.79 -4.37
N GLU A 43 3.64 -11.84 -5.68
CA GLU A 43 2.48 -11.26 -6.35
C GLU A 43 1.17 -11.94 -5.88
N LYS A 44 0.09 -11.15 -5.78
CA LYS A 44 -1.27 -11.63 -5.42
C LYS A 44 -1.33 -12.39 -4.09
N LYS A 45 -0.42 -12.08 -3.17
CA LYS A 45 -0.39 -12.65 -1.82
C LYS A 45 -0.40 -11.56 -0.77
N VAL A 46 -0.88 -11.91 0.41
CA VAL A 46 -0.73 -11.07 1.60
C VAL A 46 0.58 -11.43 2.30
N THR A 47 1.42 -10.43 2.53
CA THR A 47 2.64 -10.57 3.33
C THR A 47 2.52 -9.69 4.57
N ALA A 48 2.62 -10.28 5.76
CA ALA A 48 2.54 -9.56 7.02
C ALA A 48 3.93 -9.44 7.66
N PHE A 49 4.30 -8.23 8.08
CA PHE A 49 5.48 -7.98 8.89
C PHE A 49 5.09 -7.94 10.36
N ILE A 50 5.57 -8.88 11.15
CA ILE A 50 5.28 -9.01 12.57
C ILE A 50 6.54 -8.72 13.39
N GLY A 51 6.39 -7.96 14.46
CA GLY A 51 7.50 -7.62 15.35
C GLY A 51 7.10 -6.50 16.33
N PRO A 52 7.92 -6.24 17.36
CA PRO A 52 7.65 -5.23 18.38
C PRO A 52 7.56 -3.82 17.77
N SER A 53 7.00 -2.90 18.55
CA SER A 53 6.99 -1.48 18.18
C SER A 53 8.43 -0.97 18.02
N GLY A 54 8.67 -0.14 17.01
CA GLY A 54 9.99 0.45 16.75
C GLY A 54 10.99 -0.47 16.02
N CYS A 55 10.68 -1.73 15.70
CA CYS A 55 11.62 -2.62 14.98
C CYS A 55 11.81 -2.30 13.48
N GLY A 56 11.18 -1.23 12.96
CA GLY A 56 11.39 -0.76 11.59
C GLY A 56 10.33 -1.16 10.56
N LYS A 57 9.20 -1.78 10.94
CA LYS A 57 8.13 -2.19 10.00
C LYS A 57 7.64 -1.05 9.11
N SER A 58 7.22 0.05 9.72
CA SER A 58 6.74 1.25 8.99
C SER A 58 7.85 1.89 8.16
N THR A 59 9.09 1.86 8.65
CA THR A 59 10.26 2.32 7.88
C THR A 59 10.43 1.50 6.61
N LEU A 60 10.38 0.16 6.72
CA LEU A 60 10.49 -0.74 5.58
C LEU A 60 9.36 -0.49 4.57
N LEU A 61 8.09 -0.41 5.02
CA LEU A 61 6.95 -0.13 4.15
C LEU A 61 7.16 1.18 3.34
N ARG A 62 7.63 2.24 3.99
CA ARG A 62 7.88 3.55 3.36
C ARG A 62 9.02 3.55 2.36
N THR A 63 9.90 2.52 2.36
CA THR A 63 10.93 2.38 1.32
C THR A 63 10.34 1.89 0.01
N PHE A 64 9.29 1.08 0.01
CA PHE A 64 8.73 0.44 -1.19
C PHE A 64 8.05 1.42 -2.16
N ASN A 65 7.58 2.57 -1.70
CA ASN A 65 7.04 3.64 -2.54
C ASN A 65 7.83 4.94 -2.44
N ARG A 66 9.02 4.88 -1.83
CA ARG A 66 9.94 6.00 -1.62
C ARG A 66 9.30 7.20 -0.91
N MET A 67 8.34 6.96 0.03
CA MET A 67 7.77 8.05 0.83
C MET A 67 8.83 8.79 1.66
N TYR A 68 9.90 8.11 2.04
CA TYR A 68 11.03 8.72 2.74
C TYR A 68 11.69 9.87 1.96
N SER A 69 11.61 9.87 0.63
CA SER A 69 12.22 10.95 -0.17
C SER A 69 11.57 12.32 0.01
N LEU A 70 10.43 12.39 0.69
CA LEU A 70 9.78 13.65 1.08
C LEU A 70 10.43 14.29 2.33
N TYR A 71 11.31 13.56 3.00
CA TYR A 71 11.93 14.01 4.26
C TYR A 71 13.44 14.18 4.07
N PRO A 72 13.97 15.42 4.26
CA PRO A 72 15.39 15.66 4.17
C PRO A 72 16.20 14.76 5.10
N GLY A 73 17.37 14.31 4.64
CA GLY A 73 18.27 13.48 5.43
C GLY A 73 17.90 11.99 5.53
N GLN A 74 16.79 11.56 4.91
CA GLN A 74 16.47 10.14 4.83
C GLN A 74 17.00 9.55 3.51
N ARG A 75 17.63 8.37 3.59
CA ARG A 75 18.18 7.68 2.43
C ARG A 75 18.07 6.16 2.57
N ALA A 76 17.92 5.50 1.42
CA ALA A 76 17.95 4.05 1.28
C ALA A 76 19.13 3.66 0.37
N GLU A 77 19.84 2.59 0.74
CA GLU A 77 20.96 2.01 0.00
C GLU A 77 20.67 0.51 -0.20
N GLY A 78 21.18 -0.09 -1.28
CA GLY A 78 20.88 -1.45 -1.70
C GLY A 78 19.98 -1.47 -2.91
N GLU A 79 19.13 -2.50 -3.05
CA GLU A 79 18.20 -2.63 -4.17
C GLU A 79 16.78 -2.93 -3.70
N ILE A 80 15.80 -2.30 -4.34
CA ILE A 80 14.39 -2.66 -4.25
C ILE A 80 13.88 -2.79 -5.69
N ASN A 81 13.62 -4.01 -6.12
CA ASN A 81 13.13 -4.30 -7.45
C ASN A 81 11.61 -4.49 -7.43
N PHE A 82 10.89 -3.64 -8.13
CA PHE A 82 9.46 -3.74 -8.36
C PHE A 82 9.22 -4.30 -9.76
N TYR A 83 8.74 -5.54 -9.85
CA TYR A 83 8.68 -6.31 -11.10
C TYR A 83 10.00 -6.25 -11.90
N GLY A 84 11.13 -6.45 -11.21
CA GLY A 84 12.47 -6.47 -11.83
C GLY A 84 13.09 -5.09 -12.09
N GLN A 85 12.37 -3.99 -11.86
CA GLN A 85 12.90 -2.63 -12.01
C GLN A 85 13.33 -2.06 -10.66
N ASN A 86 14.61 -1.68 -10.53
CA ASN A 86 15.11 -1.06 -9.30
C ASN A 86 14.51 0.34 -9.10
N ILE A 87 13.64 0.47 -8.11
CA ILE A 87 12.94 1.72 -7.78
C ILE A 87 13.81 2.74 -7.05
N LEU A 88 15.00 2.38 -6.56
CA LEU A 88 15.95 3.31 -5.96
C LEU A 88 16.73 4.12 -7.02
N SER A 89 16.60 3.78 -8.29
CA SER A 89 17.21 4.52 -9.40
C SER A 89 16.87 6.01 -9.34
N PRO A 90 17.84 6.92 -9.56
CA PRO A 90 17.57 8.37 -9.66
C PRO A 90 16.59 8.74 -10.78
N LYS A 91 16.48 7.90 -11.81
CA LYS A 91 15.59 8.12 -12.97
C LYS A 91 14.16 7.66 -12.72
N GLN A 92 13.84 7.08 -11.55
CA GLN A 92 12.51 6.60 -11.24
C GLN A 92 11.52 7.76 -11.12
N ASP A 93 10.47 7.73 -11.93
CA ASP A 93 9.30 8.60 -11.75
C ASP A 93 8.54 8.20 -10.49
N LEU A 94 8.54 9.09 -9.48
CA LEU A 94 7.91 8.82 -8.19
C LEU A 94 6.39 8.90 -8.23
N ASN A 95 5.81 9.70 -9.12
CA ASN A 95 4.36 9.79 -9.26
C ASN A 95 3.82 8.49 -9.87
N LEU A 96 4.46 8.00 -10.93
CA LEU A 96 4.11 6.72 -11.53
C LEU A 96 4.36 5.56 -10.56
N LEU A 97 5.45 5.58 -9.79
CA LEU A 97 5.70 4.55 -8.77
C LEU A 97 4.57 4.51 -7.72
N ARG A 98 4.18 5.67 -7.19
CA ARG A 98 3.17 5.78 -6.14
C ARG A 98 1.74 5.48 -6.63
N SER A 99 1.46 5.62 -7.92
CA SER A 99 0.20 5.13 -8.49
C SER A 99 0.13 3.60 -8.54
N ARG A 100 1.28 2.93 -8.68
CA ARG A 100 1.37 1.47 -8.74
C ARG A 100 1.59 0.80 -7.37
N ILE A 101 2.16 1.53 -6.41
CA ILE A 101 2.38 1.08 -5.03
C ILE A 101 1.65 2.04 -4.08
N GLY A 102 0.37 1.75 -3.83
CA GLY A 102 -0.48 2.54 -2.93
C GLY A 102 -0.09 2.34 -1.46
N MET A 103 -0.45 3.30 -0.61
CA MET A 103 -0.19 3.23 0.83
C MET A 103 -1.35 3.77 1.64
N VAL A 104 -1.72 3.03 2.68
CA VAL A 104 -2.65 3.45 3.73
C VAL A 104 -1.84 3.63 5.01
N PHE A 105 -1.93 4.82 5.59
CA PHE A 105 -1.20 5.16 6.82
C PHE A 105 -1.97 4.72 8.06
N GLN A 106 -1.25 4.55 9.16
CA GLN A 106 -1.81 4.22 10.47
C GLN A 106 -2.87 5.24 10.92
N LYS A 107 -2.58 6.54 10.77
CA LYS A 107 -3.53 7.61 11.07
C LYS A 107 -4.35 7.93 9.82
N PRO A 108 -5.70 7.91 9.89
CA PRO A 108 -6.53 8.32 8.75
C PRO A 108 -6.24 9.78 8.36
N THR A 109 -6.11 10.00 7.07
CA THR A 109 -5.82 11.33 6.50
C THR A 109 -6.68 11.56 5.25
N PRO A 110 -8.03 11.63 5.39
CA PRO A 110 -8.86 12.02 4.27
C PRO A 110 -8.54 13.45 3.82
N PHE A 111 -8.71 13.72 2.54
CA PHE A 111 -8.57 15.07 2.04
C PHE A 111 -9.77 15.94 2.49
N PRO A 112 -9.61 17.28 2.63
CA PRO A 112 -10.71 18.19 2.95
C PRO A 112 -11.62 18.41 1.73
N MET A 113 -12.16 17.31 1.22
CA MET A 113 -13.02 17.19 0.05
C MET A 113 -14.22 16.31 0.39
N SER A 114 -15.17 16.21 -0.55
CA SER A 114 -16.29 15.27 -0.43
C SER A 114 -15.81 13.81 -0.33
N ILE A 115 -16.66 12.91 0.15
CA ILE A 115 -16.39 11.46 0.15
C ILE A 115 -16.11 10.99 -1.28
N TYR A 116 -16.93 11.43 -2.24
CA TYR A 116 -16.78 11.16 -3.66
C TYR A 116 -15.41 11.63 -4.18
N ASP A 117 -15.06 12.90 -3.95
CA ASP A 117 -13.84 13.48 -4.49
C ASP A 117 -12.58 12.91 -3.82
N ASN A 118 -12.65 12.47 -2.57
CA ASN A 118 -11.54 11.74 -1.96
C ASN A 118 -11.12 10.52 -2.78
N ILE A 119 -12.06 9.87 -3.45
CA ILE A 119 -11.80 8.68 -4.29
C ILE A 119 -11.49 9.09 -5.72
N ALA A 120 -12.33 9.95 -6.31
CA ALA A 120 -12.23 10.35 -7.70
C ALA A 120 -10.95 11.15 -8.00
N PHE A 121 -10.41 11.88 -7.02
CA PHE A 121 -9.22 12.73 -7.20
C PHE A 121 -8.03 11.96 -7.78
N GLY A 122 -7.65 10.83 -7.17
CA GLY A 122 -6.52 10.02 -7.65
C GLY A 122 -6.79 9.40 -9.02
N VAL A 123 -8.03 8.95 -9.27
CA VAL A 123 -8.41 8.36 -10.56
C VAL A 123 -8.30 9.38 -11.68
N ARG A 124 -8.78 10.62 -11.49
CA ARG A 124 -8.71 11.72 -12.47
C ARG A 124 -7.28 12.09 -12.86
N LEU A 125 -6.29 11.83 -12.02
CA LEU A 125 -4.88 12.13 -12.34
C LEU A 125 -4.29 11.15 -13.36
N TYR A 126 -4.79 9.92 -13.43
CA TYR A 126 -4.19 8.85 -14.21
C TYR A 126 -5.12 8.27 -15.30
N GLU A 127 -6.42 8.45 -15.17
CA GLU A 127 -7.42 7.88 -16.07
C GLU A 127 -8.42 8.96 -16.54
N LYS A 128 -8.84 8.88 -17.81
CA LYS A 128 -9.93 9.68 -18.35
C LYS A 128 -11.18 8.82 -18.42
N LEU A 129 -12.02 8.91 -17.40
CA LEU A 129 -13.28 8.20 -17.31
C LEU A 129 -14.44 9.15 -17.61
N SER A 130 -15.53 8.63 -18.19
CA SER A 130 -16.83 9.31 -18.24
C SER A 130 -17.40 9.47 -16.82
N ALA A 131 -18.44 10.29 -16.66
CA ALA A 131 -19.09 10.49 -15.37
C ALA A 131 -19.62 9.14 -14.81
N SER A 132 -20.30 8.34 -15.64
CA SER A 132 -20.83 7.04 -15.23
C SER A 132 -19.73 6.06 -14.82
N GLU A 133 -18.64 5.98 -15.59
CA GLU A 133 -17.50 5.10 -15.23
C GLU A 133 -16.81 5.55 -13.94
N MET A 134 -16.81 6.86 -13.67
CA MET A 134 -16.28 7.39 -12.41
C MET A 134 -17.20 7.04 -11.24
N ASP A 135 -18.52 7.14 -11.41
CA ASP A 135 -19.49 6.75 -10.39
C ASP A 135 -19.35 5.25 -10.05
N ASP A 136 -19.25 4.41 -11.07
CA ASP A 136 -18.98 2.96 -10.89
C ASP A 136 -17.67 2.70 -10.16
N ARG A 137 -16.61 3.47 -10.48
CA ARG A 137 -15.30 3.35 -9.82
C ARG A 137 -15.38 3.75 -8.34
N VAL A 138 -16.09 4.82 -8.03
CA VAL A 138 -16.29 5.29 -6.65
C VAL A 138 -17.08 4.25 -5.84
N GLU A 139 -18.23 3.80 -6.37
CA GLU A 139 -19.01 2.75 -5.71
C GLU A 139 -18.18 1.47 -5.49
N TRP A 140 -17.51 0.97 -6.53
CA TRP A 140 -16.66 -0.20 -6.44
C TRP A 140 -15.59 -0.06 -5.34
N SER A 141 -14.94 1.10 -5.24
CA SER A 141 -13.89 1.37 -4.26
C SER A 141 -14.44 1.39 -2.83
N LEU A 142 -15.60 2.04 -2.63
CA LEU A 142 -16.27 2.09 -1.33
C LEU A 142 -16.76 0.72 -0.88
N ARG A 143 -17.26 -0.12 -1.81
CA ARG A 143 -17.63 -1.51 -1.53
C ARG A 143 -16.40 -2.35 -1.15
N LYS A 144 -15.27 -2.19 -1.83
CA LYS A 144 -14.00 -2.87 -1.50
C LYS A 144 -13.48 -2.53 -0.12
N ALA A 145 -13.74 -1.32 0.35
CA ALA A 145 -13.39 -0.87 1.70
C ALA A 145 -14.50 -1.11 2.75
N ALA A 146 -15.59 -1.82 2.39
CA ALA A 146 -16.72 -2.13 3.26
C ALA A 146 -17.35 -0.91 3.93
N ILE A 147 -17.51 0.22 3.21
CA ILE A 147 -18.10 1.46 3.73
C ILE A 147 -19.27 1.97 2.89
N TRP A 148 -19.54 1.38 1.71
CA TRP A 148 -20.55 1.86 0.78
C TRP A 148 -21.92 2.12 1.42
N ASP A 149 -22.45 1.13 2.12
CA ASP A 149 -23.82 1.22 2.69
C ASP A 149 -23.96 2.31 3.77
N GLU A 150 -22.85 2.73 4.38
CA GLU A 150 -22.84 3.79 5.38
C GLU A 150 -22.74 5.20 4.75
N VAL A 151 -22.30 5.30 3.49
CA VAL A 151 -21.98 6.61 2.89
C VAL A 151 -22.67 6.88 1.55
N LYS A 152 -23.33 5.92 0.91
CA LYS A 152 -23.95 6.03 -0.43
C LYS A 152 -24.91 7.22 -0.56
N ASP A 153 -25.63 7.56 0.49
CA ASP A 153 -26.62 8.65 0.49
C ASP A 153 -26.02 10.02 0.89
N LYS A 154 -24.70 10.09 1.12
CA LYS A 154 -24.02 11.30 1.57
C LYS A 154 -22.66 11.53 0.90
N LEU A 155 -22.49 11.05 -0.34
CA LEU A 155 -21.20 11.11 -1.08
C LEU A 155 -20.68 12.54 -1.27
N THR A 156 -21.55 13.54 -1.28
CA THR A 156 -21.20 14.97 -1.41
C THR A 156 -20.76 15.61 -0.10
N GLN A 157 -20.97 14.94 1.04
CA GLN A 157 -20.52 15.44 2.34
C GLN A 157 -18.99 15.33 2.48
N SER A 158 -18.43 16.15 3.36
CA SER A 158 -17.00 16.15 3.65
C SER A 158 -16.52 14.79 4.18
N GLY A 159 -15.42 14.26 3.65
CA GLY A 159 -14.76 13.07 4.19
C GLY A 159 -14.26 13.25 5.63
N LEU A 160 -14.03 14.50 6.06
CA LEU A 160 -13.63 14.82 7.44
C LEU A 160 -14.76 14.68 8.46
N SER A 161 -16.04 14.67 8.03
CA SER A 161 -17.19 14.50 8.92
C SER A 161 -17.44 13.05 9.36
N LEU A 162 -16.72 12.10 8.78
CA LEU A 162 -16.82 10.68 9.09
C LEU A 162 -16.16 10.34 10.42
N SER A 163 -16.61 9.26 11.09
CA SER A 163 -15.93 8.71 12.26
C SER A 163 -14.50 8.23 11.93
N GLY A 164 -13.63 8.04 12.92
CA GLY A 164 -12.24 7.61 12.71
C GLY A 164 -12.14 6.31 11.91
N GLY A 165 -12.93 5.30 12.24
CA GLY A 165 -12.98 4.04 11.49
C GLY A 165 -13.53 4.21 10.07
N GLN A 166 -14.52 5.07 9.85
CA GLN A 166 -15.02 5.40 8.53
C GLN A 166 -13.98 6.16 7.70
N GLN A 167 -13.25 7.10 8.31
CA GLN A 167 -12.15 7.81 7.65
C GLN A 167 -11.03 6.85 7.23
N GLN A 168 -10.70 5.87 8.05
CA GLN A 168 -9.71 4.84 7.70
C GLN A 168 -10.17 4.03 6.49
N ARG A 169 -11.43 3.56 6.50
CA ARG A 169 -12.00 2.84 5.36
C ARG A 169 -12.11 3.71 4.10
N LEU A 170 -12.38 5.01 4.24
CA LEU A 170 -12.34 5.96 3.12
C LEU A 170 -10.91 6.08 2.54
N CYS A 171 -9.87 6.13 3.40
CA CYS A 171 -8.48 6.14 2.93
C CYS A 171 -8.08 4.83 2.23
N ILE A 172 -8.62 3.69 2.68
CA ILE A 172 -8.47 2.41 1.97
C ILE A 172 -9.16 2.47 0.60
N ALA A 173 -10.43 2.92 0.53
CA ALA A 173 -11.18 3.07 -0.71
C ALA A 173 -10.43 3.97 -1.72
N ARG A 174 -9.92 5.12 -1.26
CA ARG A 174 -9.10 6.03 -2.06
C ARG A 174 -7.86 5.35 -2.63
N SER A 175 -7.18 4.54 -1.82
CA SER A 175 -5.96 3.86 -2.23
C SER A 175 -6.20 2.74 -3.23
N VAL A 176 -7.32 2.01 -3.14
CA VAL A 176 -7.66 0.94 -4.11
C VAL A 176 -8.28 1.48 -5.40
N ALA A 177 -8.82 2.70 -5.39
CA ALA A 177 -9.50 3.31 -6.54
C ALA A 177 -8.62 3.42 -7.78
N ILE A 178 -7.34 3.67 -7.62
CA ILE A 178 -6.33 3.73 -8.70
C ILE A 178 -5.83 2.34 -9.13
N LYS A 179 -6.37 1.26 -8.56
CA LYS A 179 -6.01 -0.14 -8.86
C LYS A 179 -4.51 -0.41 -8.79
N PRO A 180 -3.85 -0.13 -7.67
CA PRO A 180 -2.40 -0.33 -7.54
C PRO A 180 -2.04 -1.82 -7.65
N SER A 181 -0.82 -2.11 -8.13
CA SER A 181 -0.29 -3.48 -8.19
C SER A 181 0.09 -4.02 -6.80
N VAL A 182 0.48 -3.12 -5.89
CA VAL A 182 0.80 -3.41 -4.48
C VAL A 182 0.12 -2.39 -3.59
N LEU A 183 -0.48 -2.85 -2.50
CA LEU A 183 -1.06 -2.00 -1.47
C LEU A 183 -0.31 -2.20 -0.16
N LEU A 184 0.29 -1.14 0.35
CA LEU A 184 0.99 -1.10 1.63
C LEU A 184 0.03 -0.65 2.72
N LEU A 185 -0.05 -1.40 3.82
CA LEU A 185 -0.91 -1.10 4.96
C LEU A 185 -0.04 -0.95 6.21
N ASP A 186 0.06 0.27 6.73
CA ASP A 186 0.82 0.57 7.95
C ASP A 186 -0.14 0.60 9.14
N GLU A 187 -0.24 -0.51 9.87
CA GLU A 187 -1.14 -0.73 11.03
C GLU A 187 -2.59 -0.27 10.78
N PRO A 188 -3.26 -0.76 9.71
CA PRO A 188 -4.53 -0.20 9.23
C PRO A 188 -5.71 -0.39 10.18
N THR A 189 -5.59 -1.25 11.17
CA THR A 189 -6.65 -1.57 12.15
C THR A 189 -6.53 -0.78 13.44
N SER A 190 -5.47 0.01 13.64
CA SER A 190 -5.25 0.78 14.88
C SER A 190 -6.32 1.87 15.12
N ALA A 191 -7.06 2.26 14.08
CA ALA A 191 -8.17 3.22 14.16
C ALA A 191 -9.56 2.55 14.11
N LEU A 192 -9.62 1.23 14.01
CA LEU A 192 -10.84 0.44 14.07
C LEU A 192 -10.99 -0.05 15.51
N ASP A 193 -12.06 0.37 16.20
CA ASP A 193 -12.42 -0.21 17.49
C ASP A 193 -12.61 -1.73 17.32
N PRO A 194 -12.20 -2.53 18.34
CA PRO A 194 -12.34 -3.99 18.32
C PRO A 194 -13.81 -4.42 18.24
#